data_6768ec0a8400ea982969562fe4f9b969
#
_entry.id   6768ec0a8400ea982969562fe4f9b969
#
_cell.length_a   1.000
_cell.length_b   1.000
_cell.length_c   1.000
_cell.angle_alpha   90.00
_cell.angle_beta   90.00
_cell.angle_gamma   90.00
#
_symmetry.space_group_name_H-M   'P 1'
#
loop_
_entity.id
_entity.type
_entity.pdbx_description
1 polymer ?
#
loop_
_entity_poly.entity_id
_entity_poly.type
_entity_poly.pdbx_seq_one_letter_code
_entity_poly.pdbx_strand_id
1 'polypeptide(L)'
;MSQSDLEYRLHSSWNTNARAWTKAVREQLISSRRVVTDAAIVDVLVALQPRRVLDVGCGEGWLVRALNERSIEAFGVDGSSALVQQAQAAGGGKFRTLTYDRLVNDPSQLDGPYDLVVCNFSLLGETIVPLLAALGTVLAPNGHLVVQTVHPWSACGDTAYKEGWRTERFTSFGEDEWEPMPWYFRTFSSWLTAFNQAKLQIRQCIEPLEPTTQHPLSLILVSCVEEQFRGSPLYDEK
;
A
#
# COMPACT_ATOMS: atom_id res chain seq x y z
N MET A 1 -12.87 9.93 21.23
CA MET A 1 -11.98 10.46 20.19
C MET A 1 -12.75 10.38 18.89
N SER A 2 -12.81 11.44 18.11
CA SER A 2 -13.53 11.42 16.84
C SER A 2 -12.72 10.65 15.77
N GLN A 3 -13.37 10.22 14.68
CA GLN A 3 -12.69 9.62 13.54
C GLN A 3 -11.61 10.55 12.96
N SER A 4 -11.92 11.85 12.84
CA SER A 4 -10.98 12.86 12.36
C SER A 4 -9.74 13.00 13.26
N ASP A 5 -9.89 12.84 14.59
CA ASP A 5 -8.75 12.86 15.53
C ASP A 5 -7.83 11.64 15.32
N LEU A 6 -8.40 10.47 15.03
CA LEU A 6 -7.62 9.25 14.80
C LEU A 6 -6.86 9.31 13.47
N GLU A 7 -7.51 9.77 12.40
CA GLU A 7 -6.86 9.99 11.10
C GLU A 7 -5.71 11.03 11.23
N TYR A 8 -5.94 12.15 11.90
CA TYR A 8 -4.89 13.14 12.15
C TYR A 8 -3.70 12.53 12.91
N ARG A 9 -3.96 11.76 13.97
CA ARG A 9 -2.90 11.09 14.75
C ARG A 9 -2.15 10.03 13.94
N LEU A 10 -2.84 9.28 13.07
CA LEU A 10 -2.22 8.34 12.14
C LEU A 10 -1.21 9.08 11.25
N HIS A 11 -1.61 10.17 10.61
CA HIS A 11 -0.72 10.95 9.75
C HIS A 11 0.44 11.59 10.52
N SER A 12 0.17 12.14 11.71
CA SER A 12 1.20 12.77 12.56
C SER A 12 2.24 11.75 13.03
N SER A 13 1.81 10.53 13.39
CA SER A 13 2.71 9.49 13.90
C SER A 13 3.78 9.07 12.90
N TRP A 14 3.50 9.12 11.58
CA TRP A 14 4.49 8.81 10.54
C TRP A 14 5.64 9.82 10.50
N ASN A 15 5.37 11.11 10.74
CA ASN A 15 6.44 12.10 10.87
C ASN A 15 7.27 11.89 12.14
N THR A 16 6.60 11.59 13.26
CA THR A 16 7.27 11.34 14.55
C THR A 16 8.13 10.09 14.49
N ASN A 17 7.59 8.99 13.94
CA ASN A 17 8.28 7.71 13.85
C ASN A 17 9.24 7.58 12.66
N ALA A 18 9.38 8.60 11.81
CA ALA A 18 10.09 8.49 10.54
C ALA A 18 11.53 7.96 10.67
N ARG A 19 12.27 8.39 11.72
CA ARG A 19 13.64 7.95 11.95
C ARG A 19 13.70 6.48 12.38
N ALA A 20 12.88 6.11 13.37
CA ALA A 20 12.81 4.74 13.87
C ALA A 20 12.34 3.77 12.79
N TRP A 21 11.31 4.17 12.02
CA TRP A 21 10.83 3.41 10.87
C TRP A 21 11.92 3.19 9.80
N THR A 22 12.60 4.27 9.41
CA THR A 22 13.68 4.21 8.42
C THR A 22 14.79 3.24 8.86
N LYS A 23 15.19 3.29 10.14
CA LYS A 23 16.16 2.35 10.71
C LYS A 23 15.63 0.93 10.67
N ALA A 24 14.40 0.69 11.16
CA ALA A 24 13.82 -0.65 11.21
C ALA A 24 13.73 -1.29 9.81
N VAL A 25 13.40 -0.50 8.77
CA VAL A 25 13.36 -0.98 7.39
C VAL A 25 14.77 -1.28 6.87
N ARG A 26 15.71 -0.35 6.98
CA ARG A 26 17.06 -0.49 6.40
C ARG A 26 17.90 -1.55 7.10
N GLU A 27 17.75 -1.72 8.40
CA GLU A 27 18.44 -2.74 9.18
C GLU A 27 17.69 -4.07 9.23
N GLN A 28 16.58 -4.20 8.49
CA GLN A 28 15.76 -5.42 8.38
C GLN A 28 15.29 -5.95 9.74
N LEU A 29 14.93 -5.05 10.67
CA LEU A 29 14.49 -5.42 12.01
C LEU A 29 13.09 -6.03 12.04
N ILE A 30 12.28 -5.80 11.00
CA ILE A 30 10.91 -6.32 10.88
C ILE A 30 10.96 -7.72 10.29
N SER A 31 10.79 -8.74 11.15
CA SER A 31 10.96 -10.15 10.78
C SER A 31 10.11 -10.59 9.59
N SER A 32 8.81 -10.23 9.55
CA SER A 32 7.92 -10.59 8.44
C SER A 32 8.40 -10.07 7.10
N ARG A 33 8.95 -8.85 7.07
CA ARG A 33 9.50 -8.22 5.86
C ARG A 33 10.74 -8.95 5.39
N ARG A 34 11.69 -9.17 6.31
CA ARG A 34 12.96 -9.85 6.01
C ARG A 34 12.75 -11.27 5.49
N VAL A 35 11.79 -12.01 6.05
CA VAL A 35 11.60 -13.44 5.75
C VAL A 35 10.76 -13.65 4.51
N VAL A 36 9.71 -12.84 4.31
CA VAL A 36 8.68 -13.13 3.28
C VAL A 36 8.19 -11.89 2.54
N THR A 37 7.67 -10.87 3.27
CA THR A 37 6.73 -9.95 2.64
C THR A 37 7.38 -8.97 1.67
N ASP A 38 8.67 -8.61 1.86
CA ASP A 38 9.40 -7.74 0.93
C ASP A 38 9.72 -8.46 -0.37
N ALA A 39 10.15 -9.72 -0.31
CA ALA A 39 10.36 -10.52 -1.52
C ALA A 39 9.04 -10.76 -2.26
N ALA A 40 7.99 -11.13 -1.54
CA ALA A 40 6.69 -11.43 -2.13
C ALA A 40 6.11 -10.25 -2.94
N ILE A 41 6.15 -9.03 -2.40
CA ILE A 41 5.65 -7.87 -3.15
C ILE A 41 6.51 -7.61 -4.38
N VAL A 42 7.84 -7.65 -4.27
CA VAL A 42 8.74 -7.42 -5.41
C VAL A 42 8.48 -8.46 -6.52
N ASP A 43 8.34 -9.74 -6.16
CA ASP A 43 8.09 -10.82 -7.12
C ASP A 43 6.76 -10.61 -7.86
N VAL A 44 5.70 -10.23 -7.15
CA VAL A 44 4.39 -9.92 -7.76
C VAL A 44 4.50 -8.75 -8.73
N LEU A 45 5.16 -7.65 -8.32
CA LEU A 45 5.31 -6.47 -9.17
C LEU A 45 6.14 -6.78 -10.42
N VAL A 46 7.24 -7.52 -10.28
CA VAL A 46 8.11 -7.92 -11.41
C VAL A 46 7.37 -8.86 -12.37
N ALA A 47 6.58 -9.80 -11.85
CA ALA A 47 5.80 -10.74 -12.67
C ALA A 47 4.76 -10.04 -13.57
N LEU A 48 4.26 -8.86 -13.16
CA LEU A 48 3.36 -8.03 -13.97
C LEU A 48 4.06 -7.25 -15.09
N GLN A 49 5.40 -7.29 -15.15
CA GLN A 49 6.25 -6.68 -16.18
C GLN A 49 5.94 -5.19 -16.46
N PRO A 50 5.77 -4.34 -15.44
CA PRO A 50 5.51 -2.94 -15.64
C PRO A 50 6.77 -2.23 -16.13
N ARG A 51 6.59 -1.18 -16.91
CA ARG A 51 7.67 -0.25 -17.26
C ARG A 51 7.71 0.92 -16.29
N ARG A 52 6.52 1.39 -15.85
CA ARG A 52 6.37 2.57 -15.02
C ARG A 52 5.49 2.29 -13.81
N VAL A 53 6.07 2.46 -12.62
CA VAL A 53 5.42 2.13 -11.32
C VAL A 53 5.32 3.36 -10.43
N LEU A 54 4.20 3.50 -9.73
CA LEU A 54 4.01 4.47 -8.67
C LEU A 54 3.86 3.75 -7.33
N ASP A 55 4.70 4.07 -6.35
CA ASP A 55 4.60 3.60 -4.97
C ASP A 55 3.93 4.69 -4.10
N VAL A 56 2.71 4.40 -3.63
CA VAL A 56 1.87 5.32 -2.86
C VAL A 56 1.93 4.98 -1.38
N GLY A 57 2.47 5.90 -0.58
CA GLY A 57 2.91 5.65 0.78
C GLY A 57 4.27 4.96 0.78
N CYS A 58 5.20 5.49 -0.01
CA CYS A 58 6.50 4.87 -0.27
C CYS A 58 7.46 4.85 0.94
N GLY A 59 7.12 5.56 2.00
CA GLY A 59 7.95 5.68 3.20
C GLY A 59 9.35 6.20 2.90
N GLU A 60 10.36 5.48 3.37
CA GLU A 60 11.79 5.78 3.14
C GLU A 60 12.31 5.33 1.76
N GLY A 61 11.42 4.82 0.88
CA GLY A 61 11.68 4.60 -0.54
C GLY A 61 12.32 3.26 -0.91
N TRP A 62 12.37 2.27 -0.03
CA TRP A 62 13.04 0.98 -0.29
C TRP A 62 12.49 0.26 -1.52
N LEU A 63 11.16 0.22 -1.72
CA LEU A 63 10.53 -0.50 -2.83
C LEU A 63 10.82 0.18 -4.16
N VAL A 64 10.77 1.51 -4.20
CA VAL A 64 11.17 2.30 -5.38
C VAL A 64 12.61 1.99 -5.78
N ARG A 65 13.55 1.96 -4.83
CA ARG A 65 14.95 1.60 -5.11
C ARG A 65 15.07 0.17 -5.64
N ALA A 66 14.40 -0.78 -4.98
CA ALA A 66 14.42 -2.19 -5.38
C ALA A 66 13.88 -2.43 -6.81
N LEU A 67 12.90 -1.64 -7.25
CA LEU A 67 12.37 -1.71 -8.61
C LEU A 67 13.30 -1.03 -9.62
N ASN A 68 13.86 0.15 -9.29
CA ASN A 68 14.83 0.85 -10.16
C ASN A 68 16.10 0.03 -10.39
N GLU A 69 16.60 -0.70 -9.40
CA GLU A 69 17.72 -1.65 -9.54
C GLU A 69 17.41 -2.78 -10.53
N ARG A 70 16.13 -3.06 -10.76
CA ARG A 70 15.65 -4.04 -11.75
C ARG A 70 15.27 -3.44 -13.09
N SER A 71 15.69 -2.18 -13.33
CA SER A 71 15.37 -1.43 -14.56
C SER A 71 13.86 -1.18 -14.77
N ILE A 72 13.08 -1.14 -13.70
CA ILE A 72 11.68 -0.72 -13.69
C ILE A 72 11.62 0.73 -13.22
N GLU A 73 11.11 1.65 -14.05
CA GLU A 73 11.02 3.07 -13.68
C GLU A 73 10.00 3.26 -12.56
N ALA A 74 10.46 3.50 -11.33
CA ALA A 74 9.62 3.63 -10.16
C ALA A 74 9.74 5.02 -9.53
N PHE A 75 8.59 5.54 -9.07
CA PHE A 75 8.42 6.82 -8.39
C PHE A 75 7.73 6.60 -7.07
N GLY A 76 8.05 7.41 -6.05
CA GLY A 76 7.43 7.31 -4.72
C GLY A 76 6.74 8.59 -4.30
N VAL A 77 5.56 8.46 -3.70
CA VAL A 77 4.89 9.56 -3.00
C VAL A 77 4.53 9.11 -1.58
N ASP A 78 4.66 10.04 -0.62
CA ASP A 78 4.28 9.78 0.79
C ASP A 78 3.75 11.06 1.43
N GLY A 79 2.80 10.93 2.36
CA GLY A 79 2.25 12.04 3.12
C GLY A 79 3.22 12.60 4.17
N SER A 80 4.17 11.80 4.65
CA SER A 80 5.18 12.20 5.63
C SER A 80 6.37 12.85 4.93
N SER A 81 6.53 14.17 5.12
CA SER A 81 7.70 14.88 4.61
C SER A 81 9.02 14.38 5.23
N ALA A 82 8.98 13.91 6.47
CA ALA A 82 10.15 13.36 7.14
C ALA A 82 10.60 12.04 6.49
N LEU A 83 9.68 11.15 6.11
CA LEU A 83 10.01 9.91 5.39
C LEU A 83 10.52 10.21 3.98
N VAL A 84 9.87 11.14 3.26
CA VAL A 84 10.31 11.55 1.93
C VAL A 84 11.73 12.13 1.95
N GLN A 85 12.09 12.92 2.97
CA GLN A 85 13.46 13.40 3.15
C GLN A 85 14.46 12.26 3.33
N GLN A 86 14.10 11.20 4.09
CA GLN A 86 14.93 10.00 4.22
C GLN A 86 15.09 9.25 2.89
N ALA A 87 14.00 9.15 2.11
CA ALA A 87 14.03 8.54 0.79
C ALA A 87 14.91 9.32 -0.19
N GLN A 88 14.76 10.63 -0.24
CA GLN A 88 15.58 11.51 -1.10
C GLN A 88 17.06 11.49 -0.70
N ALA A 89 17.38 11.50 0.59
CA ALA A 89 18.75 11.41 1.09
C ALA A 89 19.44 10.08 0.73
N ALA A 90 18.67 8.99 0.65
CA ALA A 90 19.18 7.68 0.22
C ALA A 90 19.43 7.61 -1.30
N GLY A 91 18.73 8.44 -2.09
CA GLY A 91 18.81 8.40 -3.54
C GLY A 91 18.14 7.17 -4.16
N GLY A 92 18.54 6.83 -5.40
CA GLY A 92 18.07 5.64 -6.10
C GLY A 92 16.62 5.72 -6.62
N GLY A 93 15.98 6.88 -6.56
CA GLY A 93 14.63 7.10 -7.05
C GLY A 93 14.20 8.55 -7.00
N LYS A 94 12.99 8.83 -7.48
CA LYS A 94 12.33 10.13 -7.40
C LYS A 94 11.23 10.06 -6.36
N PHE A 95 11.22 10.98 -5.39
CA PHE A 95 10.30 10.99 -4.27
C PHE A 95 9.68 12.37 -4.09
N ARG A 96 8.39 12.41 -3.78
CA ARG A 96 7.64 13.65 -3.56
C ARG A 96 6.69 13.54 -2.37
N THR A 97 6.61 14.59 -1.56
CA THR A 97 5.60 14.67 -0.48
C THR A 97 4.24 14.97 -1.10
N LEU A 98 3.28 14.05 -0.92
CA LEU A 98 1.93 14.18 -1.41
C LEU A 98 0.97 13.38 -0.51
N THR A 99 0.01 14.07 0.12
CA THR A 99 -0.95 13.45 1.03
C THR A 99 -2.08 12.77 0.27
N TYR A 100 -2.73 11.79 0.89
CA TYR A 100 -3.89 11.10 0.29
C TYR A 100 -5.04 12.06 -0.03
N ASP A 101 -5.30 13.04 0.82
CA ASP A 101 -6.33 14.06 0.54
C ASP A 101 -6.04 14.84 -0.75
N ARG A 102 -4.77 15.19 -0.99
CA ARG A 102 -4.39 15.84 -2.24
C ARG A 102 -4.55 14.91 -3.44
N LEU A 103 -4.20 13.64 -3.29
CA LEU A 103 -4.38 12.63 -4.35
C LEU A 103 -5.86 12.43 -4.70
N VAL A 104 -6.73 12.40 -3.68
CA VAL A 104 -8.18 12.26 -3.88
C VAL A 104 -8.77 13.49 -4.57
N ASN A 105 -8.35 14.68 -4.16
CA ASN A 105 -8.88 15.94 -4.71
C ASN A 105 -8.33 16.26 -6.11
N ASP A 106 -7.11 15.86 -6.43
CA ASP A 106 -6.46 16.12 -7.71
C ASP A 106 -5.45 15.02 -8.08
N PRO A 107 -5.93 13.88 -8.63
CA PRO A 107 -5.06 12.79 -9.07
C PRO A 107 -4.07 13.19 -10.19
N SER A 108 -4.35 14.28 -10.92
CA SER A 108 -3.47 14.74 -12.02
C SER A 108 -2.06 15.14 -11.54
N GLN A 109 -1.91 15.42 -10.24
CA GLN A 109 -0.61 15.65 -9.61
C GLN A 109 0.34 14.45 -9.69
N LEU A 110 -0.14 13.28 -10.05
CA LEU A 110 0.66 12.07 -10.13
C LEU A 110 1.40 11.84 -11.45
N ASP A 111 1.29 12.75 -12.41
CA ASP A 111 1.98 12.65 -13.72
C ASP A 111 1.82 11.28 -14.41
N GLY A 112 0.62 10.67 -14.31
CA GLY A 112 0.29 9.40 -14.96
C GLY A 112 0.37 9.44 -16.49
N PRO A 113 0.06 8.35 -17.21
CA PRO A 113 -0.40 7.08 -16.66
C PRO A 113 0.73 6.17 -16.15
N TYR A 114 0.36 5.21 -15.28
CA TYR A 114 1.24 4.18 -14.75
C TYR A 114 0.78 2.79 -15.18
N ASP A 115 1.73 1.90 -15.51
CA ASP A 115 1.42 0.50 -15.76
C ASP A 115 1.02 -0.21 -14.46
N LEU A 116 1.56 0.30 -13.32
CA LEU A 116 1.28 -0.24 -12.01
C LEU A 116 1.32 0.84 -10.93
N VAL A 117 0.34 0.83 -10.06
CA VAL A 117 0.34 1.58 -8.80
C VAL A 117 0.39 0.58 -7.65
N VAL A 118 1.25 0.79 -6.67
CA VAL A 118 1.35 -0.07 -5.49
C VAL A 118 1.12 0.73 -4.21
N CYS A 119 0.38 0.13 -3.27
CA CYS A 119 0.24 0.58 -1.89
C CYS A 119 0.76 -0.53 -0.98
N ASN A 120 1.99 -0.39 -0.48
CA ASN A 120 2.65 -1.43 0.30
C ASN A 120 2.64 -1.10 1.79
N PHE A 121 1.75 -1.74 2.56
CA PHE A 121 1.51 -1.48 3.99
C PHE A 121 1.18 -0.02 4.32
N SER A 122 0.58 0.71 3.37
CA SER A 122 0.36 2.16 3.49
C SER A 122 -1.10 2.56 3.69
N LEU A 123 -2.08 1.67 3.43
CA LEU A 123 -3.50 1.97 3.55
C LEU A 123 -4.03 1.67 4.97
N LEU A 124 -3.65 2.50 5.93
CA LEU A 124 -3.91 2.29 7.35
C LEU A 124 -5.06 3.13 7.93
N GLY A 125 -5.60 4.08 7.18
CA GLY A 125 -6.74 4.90 7.59
C GLY A 125 -8.09 4.20 7.38
N GLU A 126 -9.18 4.73 7.94
CA GLU A 126 -10.53 4.18 7.77
C GLU A 126 -11.11 4.46 6.38
N THR A 127 -10.81 5.62 5.80
CA THR A 127 -11.40 6.06 4.53
C THR A 127 -10.42 5.82 3.37
N ILE A 128 -10.49 4.63 2.74
CA ILE A 128 -9.60 4.28 1.61
C ILE A 128 -10.28 4.25 0.24
N VAL A 129 -11.61 4.14 0.19
CA VAL A 129 -12.34 3.99 -1.09
C VAL A 129 -12.12 5.16 -2.05
N PRO A 130 -12.19 6.44 -1.62
CA PRO A 130 -11.91 7.57 -2.51
C PRO A 130 -10.46 7.54 -3.05
N LEU A 131 -9.49 7.14 -2.22
CA LEU A 131 -8.10 7.02 -2.64
C LEU A 131 -7.93 5.91 -3.68
N LEU A 132 -8.47 4.71 -3.43
CA LEU A 132 -8.43 3.60 -4.38
C LEU A 132 -9.05 4.00 -5.73
N ALA A 133 -10.19 4.69 -5.72
CA ALA A 133 -10.84 5.19 -6.93
C ALA A 133 -9.96 6.22 -7.68
N ALA A 134 -9.37 7.18 -6.95
CA ALA A 134 -8.45 8.17 -7.51
C ALA A 134 -7.21 7.52 -8.14
N LEU A 135 -6.62 6.52 -7.47
CA LEU A 135 -5.47 5.78 -8.01
C LEU A 135 -5.84 4.97 -9.27
N GLY A 136 -7.07 4.48 -9.36
CA GLY A 136 -7.58 3.85 -10.58
C GLY A 136 -7.55 4.77 -11.81
N THR A 137 -7.75 6.08 -11.63
CA THR A 137 -7.77 7.05 -12.74
C THR A 137 -6.39 7.34 -13.36
N VAL A 138 -5.32 7.04 -12.65
CA VAL A 138 -3.93 7.25 -13.13
C VAL A 138 -3.28 5.99 -13.69
N LEU A 139 -4.03 4.89 -13.75
CA LEU A 139 -3.57 3.67 -14.40
C LEU A 139 -3.63 3.79 -15.93
N ALA A 140 -2.62 3.23 -16.59
CA ALA A 140 -2.63 3.01 -18.02
C ALA A 140 -3.76 2.01 -18.41
N PRO A 141 -4.16 1.95 -19.68
CA PRO A 141 -4.99 0.83 -20.16
C PRO A 141 -4.33 -0.50 -19.80
N ASN A 142 -5.09 -1.42 -19.18
CA ASN A 142 -4.61 -2.69 -18.64
C ASN A 142 -3.60 -2.56 -17.46
N GLY A 143 -3.47 -1.38 -16.87
CA GLY A 143 -2.65 -1.18 -15.68
C GLY A 143 -3.25 -1.84 -14.44
N HIS A 144 -2.41 -2.06 -13.44
CA HIS A 144 -2.78 -2.74 -12.20
C HIS A 144 -2.63 -1.85 -10.98
N LEU A 145 -3.58 -1.96 -10.04
CA LEU A 145 -3.41 -1.47 -8.68
C LEU A 145 -3.13 -2.68 -7.77
N VAL A 146 -1.99 -2.65 -7.10
CA VAL A 146 -1.55 -3.70 -6.17
C VAL A 146 -1.54 -3.15 -4.76
N VAL A 147 -2.21 -3.82 -3.84
CA VAL A 147 -2.19 -3.48 -2.42
C VAL A 147 -1.63 -4.64 -1.63
N GLN A 148 -0.57 -4.41 -0.85
CA GLN A 148 -0.11 -5.33 0.18
C GLN A 148 -0.45 -4.76 1.56
N THR A 149 -1.04 -5.60 2.41
CA THR A 149 -1.38 -5.26 3.80
C THR A 149 -1.04 -6.41 4.73
N VAL A 150 -0.99 -6.16 6.04
CA VAL A 150 -0.90 -7.26 7.02
C VAL A 150 -2.11 -8.17 6.83
N HIS A 151 -1.87 -9.48 6.83
CA HIS A 151 -2.97 -10.42 6.61
C HIS A 151 -4.03 -10.25 7.71
N PRO A 152 -5.34 -10.08 7.37
CA PRO A 152 -6.38 -9.81 8.36
C PRO A 152 -6.48 -10.87 9.48
N TRP A 153 -6.22 -12.14 9.16
CA TRP A 153 -6.19 -13.19 10.17
C TRP A 153 -5.02 -13.00 11.14
N SER A 154 -3.82 -12.75 10.65
CA SER A 154 -2.62 -12.54 11.48
C SER A 154 -2.71 -11.23 12.27
N ALA A 155 -3.23 -10.16 11.66
CA ALA A 155 -3.43 -8.87 12.31
C ALA A 155 -4.51 -8.90 13.38
N CYS A 156 -5.46 -9.86 13.31
CA CYS A 156 -6.51 -10.01 14.30
C CYS A 156 -5.93 -10.48 15.65
N GLY A 157 -5.01 -11.43 15.66
CA GLY A 157 -4.51 -12.07 16.86
C GLY A 157 -5.66 -12.64 17.69
N ASP A 158 -5.63 -12.44 19.02
CA ASP A 158 -6.66 -12.89 19.96
C ASP A 158 -7.85 -11.92 20.08
N THR A 159 -7.87 -10.83 19.29
CA THR A 159 -8.99 -9.87 19.33
C THR A 159 -10.11 -10.29 18.40
N ALA A 160 -11.32 -9.73 18.61
CA ALA A 160 -12.46 -10.02 17.74
C ALA A 160 -12.16 -9.68 16.26
N TYR A 161 -12.53 -10.58 15.34
CA TYR A 161 -12.39 -10.36 13.89
C TYR A 161 -13.45 -9.38 13.38
N LYS A 162 -13.31 -8.13 13.84
CA LYS A 162 -14.21 -7.02 13.54
C LYS A 162 -13.39 -5.79 13.20
N GLU A 163 -13.76 -5.11 12.12
CA GLU A 163 -13.12 -3.86 11.70
C GLU A 163 -13.24 -2.76 12.76
N GLY A 164 -12.28 -1.88 12.75
CA GLY A 164 -12.21 -0.77 13.70
C GLY A 164 -10.77 -0.31 13.99
N TRP A 165 -10.68 0.80 14.67
CA TRP A 165 -9.40 1.39 15.07
C TRP A 165 -8.68 0.54 16.10
N ARG A 166 -7.39 0.33 15.90
CA ARG A 166 -6.44 -0.37 16.79
C ARG A 166 -5.22 0.51 17.02
N THR A 167 -4.35 0.09 17.93
CA THR A 167 -3.10 0.81 18.22
C THR A 167 -1.92 -0.11 17.94
N GLU A 168 -1.03 0.31 17.05
CA GLU A 168 0.29 -0.28 16.86
C GLU A 168 1.26 0.31 17.87
N ARG A 169 2.04 -0.52 18.54
CA ARG A 169 3.03 -0.13 19.55
C ARG A 169 4.47 -0.41 19.12
N PHE A 170 4.66 -1.01 17.96
CA PHE A 170 5.96 -1.32 17.34
C PHE A 170 6.92 -2.16 18.20
N THR A 171 6.40 -2.93 19.14
CA THR A 171 7.20 -3.70 20.12
C THR A 171 8.10 -4.74 19.49
N SER A 172 7.88 -5.12 18.24
CA SER A 172 8.69 -6.08 17.48
C SER A 172 9.58 -5.44 16.41
N PHE A 173 9.72 -4.10 16.39
CA PHE A 173 10.40 -3.37 15.32
C PHE A 173 11.76 -2.81 15.73
N GLY A 174 12.37 -3.37 16.76
CA GLY A 174 13.65 -2.92 17.32
C GLY A 174 13.50 -2.19 18.65
N GLU A 175 14.62 -1.71 19.18
CA GLU A 175 14.70 -1.10 20.53
C GLU A 175 14.55 0.43 20.52
N ASP A 176 14.19 1.03 19.39
CA ASP A 176 14.01 2.47 19.27
C ASP A 176 12.78 2.95 20.05
N GLU A 177 12.75 4.25 20.37
CA GLU A 177 11.56 4.90 20.94
C GLU A 177 10.50 5.08 19.85
N TRP A 178 9.32 4.52 20.07
CA TRP A 178 8.20 4.57 19.16
C TRP A 178 7.00 5.29 19.78
N GLU A 179 6.42 6.23 19.03
CA GLU A 179 5.10 6.76 19.32
C GLU A 179 4.02 5.76 18.89
N PRO A 180 3.11 5.34 19.79
CA PRO A 180 2.01 4.47 19.42
C PRO A 180 1.14 5.07 18.32
N MET A 181 0.83 4.27 17.30
CA MET A 181 0.11 4.73 16.12
C MET A 181 -1.29 4.12 16.05
N PRO A 182 -2.37 4.90 15.90
CA PRO A 182 -3.67 4.36 15.55
C PRO A 182 -3.65 3.87 14.10
N TRP A 183 -4.31 2.73 13.83
CA TRP A 183 -4.54 2.24 12.49
C TRP A 183 -5.87 1.53 12.41
N TYR A 184 -6.49 1.49 11.23
CA TYR A 184 -7.80 0.89 11.03
C TYR A 184 -7.66 -0.55 10.55
N PHE A 185 -8.05 -1.50 11.38
CA PHE A 185 -8.12 -2.91 11.02
C PHE A 185 -9.31 -3.18 10.10
N ARG A 186 -9.06 -3.84 8.98
CA ARG A 186 -10.08 -4.33 8.05
C ARG A 186 -10.11 -5.85 8.03
N THR A 187 -11.32 -6.41 8.01
CA THR A 187 -11.52 -7.81 7.71
C THR A 187 -11.23 -8.08 6.22
N PHE A 188 -11.04 -9.35 5.86
CA PHE A 188 -10.86 -9.72 4.45
C PHE A 188 -12.07 -9.26 3.60
N SER A 189 -13.31 -9.50 4.09
CA SER A 189 -14.52 -9.07 3.40
C SER A 189 -14.60 -7.55 3.24
N SER A 190 -14.14 -6.78 4.23
CA SER A 190 -14.09 -5.31 4.15
C SER A 190 -13.12 -4.82 3.08
N TRP A 191 -11.96 -5.49 2.91
CA TRP A 191 -11.05 -5.22 1.80
C TRP A 191 -11.73 -5.44 0.44
N LEU A 192 -12.39 -6.60 0.23
CA LEU A 192 -13.11 -6.90 -1.01
C LEU A 192 -14.20 -5.85 -1.30
N THR A 193 -14.94 -5.45 -0.27
CA THR A 193 -15.98 -4.42 -0.37
C THR A 193 -15.39 -3.08 -0.80
N ALA A 194 -14.26 -2.66 -0.22
CA ALA A 194 -13.60 -1.40 -0.56
C ALA A 194 -13.14 -1.35 -2.03
N PHE A 195 -12.57 -2.45 -2.55
CA PHE A 195 -12.18 -2.55 -3.96
C PHE A 195 -13.40 -2.47 -4.90
N ASN A 196 -14.47 -3.19 -4.58
CA ASN A 196 -15.72 -3.16 -5.36
C ASN A 196 -16.32 -1.74 -5.39
N GLN A 197 -16.39 -1.05 -4.23
CA GLN A 197 -16.88 0.33 -4.15
C GLN A 197 -16.02 1.31 -4.97
N ALA A 198 -14.71 1.07 -5.03
CA ALA A 198 -13.77 1.85 -5.84
C ALA A 198 -13.80 1.49 -7.33
N LYS A 199 -14.66 0.56 -7.78
CA LYS A 199 -14.73 0.06 -9.17
C LYS A 199 -13.43 -0.60 -9.64
N LEU A 200 -12.78 -1.30 -8.72
CA LEU A 200 -11.58 -2.08 -8.96
C LEU A 200 -11.92 -3.57 -8.89
N GLN A 201 -11.66 -4.27 -9.98
CA GLN A 201 -11.85 -5.72 -10.04
C GLN A 201 -10.59 -6.45 -9.57
N ILE A 202 -10.68 -7.20 -8.49
CA ILE A 202 -9.58 -8.04 -8.00
C ILE A 202 -9.38 -9.20 -8.99
N ARG A 203 -8.16 -9.35 -9.47
CA ARG A 203 -7.72 -10.39 -10.41
C ARG A 203 -6.96 -11.51 -9.72
N GLN A 204 -6.20 -11.17 -8.68
CA GLN A 204 -5.45 -12.14 -7.87
C GLN A 204 -5.51 -11.74 -6.39
N CYS A 205 -5.54 -12.76 -5.55
CA CYS A 205 -5.38 -12.68 -4.12
C CYS A 205 -4.25 -13.62 -3.73
N ILE A 206 -3.18 -13.10 -3.12
CA ILE A 206 -1.98 -13.85 -2.77
C ILE A 206 -1.76 -13.68 -1.27
N GLU A 207 -1.48 -14.79 -0.59
CA GLU A 207 -1.28 -14.85 0.86
C GLU A 207 0.13 -15.38 1.15
N PRO A 208 1.16 -14.51 1.18
CA PRO A 208 2.52 -14.91 1.52
C PRO A 208 2.59 -15.54 2.91
N LEU A 209 3.07 -16.79 2.95
CA LEU A 209 3.09 -17.60 4.17
C LEU A 209 4.46 -17.56 4.84
N GLU A 210 4.48 -17.55 6.16
CA GLU A 210 5.71 -17.80 6.94
C GLU A 210 6.17 -19.25 6.67
N PRO A 211 7.45 -19.47 6.29
CA PRO A 211 7.89 -20.79 5.81
C PRO A 211 7.74 -21.92 6.81
N THR A 212 7.90 -21.63 8.10
CA THR A 212 7.88 -22.66 9.17
C THR A 212 6.48 -22.96 9.66
N THR A 213 5.72 -21.89 9.97
CA THR A 213 4.38 -22.04 10.57
C THR A 213 3.27 -22.15 9.57
N GLN A 214 3.52 -21.81 8.30
CA GLN A 214 2.55 -21.73 7.22
C GLN A 214 1.40 -20.75 7.52
N HIS A 215 1.60 -19.82 8.45
CA HIS A 215 0.65 -18.75 8.72
C HIS A 215 0.80 -17.62 7.70
N PRO A 216 -0.30 -17.05 7.18
CA PRO A 216 -0.24 -15.94 6.25
C PRO A 216 0.24 -14.66 6.95
N LEU A 217 1.30 -14.04 6.43
CA LEU A 217 1.90 -12.82 7.00
C LEU A 217 1.32 -11.55 6.37
N SER A 218 1.05 -11.61 5.08
CA SER A 218 0.43 -10.48 4.36
C SER A 218 -0.63 -10.96 3.38
N LEU A 219 -1.46 -10.02 2.96
CA LEU A 219 -2.42 -10.17 1.89
C LEU A 219 -2.02 -9.23 0.75
N ILE A 220 -1.84 -9.77 -0.46
CA ILE A 220 -1.59 -9.00 -1.67
C ILE A 220 -2.82 -9.13 -2.58
N LEU A 221 -3.42 -7.99 -2.91
CA LEU A 221 -4.55 -7.89 -3.83
C LEU A 221 -4.07 -7.21 -5.12
N VAL A 222 -4.14 -7.93 -6.24
CA VAL A 222 -3.86 -7.39 -7.57
C VAL A 222 -5.20 -7.09 -8.24
N SER A 223 -5.40 -5.85 -8.67
CA SER A 223 -6.65 -5.41 -9.29
C SER A 223 -6.41 -4.58 -10.54
N CYS A 224 -7.45 -4.39 -11.33
CA CYS A 224 -7.52 -3.44 -12.44
C CYS A 224 -8.82 -2.66 -12.36
N VAL A 225 -8.89 -1.54 -13.08
CA VAL A 225 -10.17 -0.82 -13.23
C VAL A 225 -11.16 -1.75 -13.91
N GLU A 226 -12.38 -1.81 -13.38
CA GLU A 226 -13.47 -2.55 -14.00
C GLU A 226 -13.69 -2.00 -15.42
N GLU A 227 -13.52 -2.86 -16.43
CA GLU A 227 -13.87 -2.47 -17.79
C GLU A 227 -15.36 -2.11 -17.80
N GLN A 228 -15.65 -0.83 -18.02
CA GLN A 228 -17.01 -0.48 -18.44
C GLN A 228 -17.27 -1.33 -19.68
N PHE A 229 -18.25 -2.21 -19.63
CA PHE A 229 -18.79 -2.89 -20.78
C PHE A 229 -19.16 -1.81 -21.81
N ARG A 230 -18.22 -1.40 -22.65
CA ARG A 230 -18.53 -0.77 -23.92
C ARG A 230 -19.26 -1.87 -24.68
N GLY A 231 -20.59 -1.71 -24.79
CA GLY A 231 -21.47 -2.69 -25.36
C GLY A 231 -20.83 -3.42 -26.52
N SER A 232 -20.65 -4.72 -26.34
CA SER A 232 -20.32 -5.62 -27.44
C SER A 232 -21.49 -5.52 -28.41
N PRO A 233 -21.30 -5.13 -29.69
CA PRO A 233 -22.36 -5.14 -30.66
C PRO A 233 -22.51 -6.59 -31.18
N LEU A 234 -23.03 -7.49 -30.37
CA LEU A 234 -23.30 -8.86 -30.74
C LEU A 234 -24.53 -9.39 -30.00
N TYR A 235 -25.67 -8.75 -30.21
CA TYR A 235 -26.99 -9.37 -30.16
C TYR A 235 -27.95 -8.45 -30.96
N ASP A 236 -27.73 -8.37 -32.28
CA ASP A 236 -28.82 -8.13 -33.20
C ASP A 236 -29.36 -9.50 -33.59
N GLU A 237 -30.56 -9.76 -33.13
CA GLU A 237 -31.36 -10.93 -33.47
C GLU A 237 -31.61 -11.01 -34.98
N LYS A 238 -31.51 -12.21 -35.47
CA LYS A 238 -32.37 -12.71 -36.54
C LYS A 238 -33.14 -13.89 -36.09
#